data_94ef42b99989edc447ed2abdff100b75
#
_entry.id   94ef42b99989edc447ed2abdff100b75
#
_cell.length_a   1.000
_cell.length_b   1.000
_cell.length_c   1.000
_cell.angle_alpha   90.00
_cell.angle_beta   90.00
_cell.angle_gamma   90.00
#
_symmetry.space_group_name_H-M   'P 1'
#
loop_
_entity.id
_entity.type
_entity.pdbx_description
1 polymer ?
#
loop_
_entity_poly.entity_id
_entity_poly.type
_entity_poly.pdbx_seq_one_letter_code
_entity_poly.pdbx_strand_id
1 'polypeptide(L)'
;MINLIENAFNHSERIAISDNNRSYTYRQLLEASEKIALALLEDKKDLDEARIAFIVAPSFEYVCIQWGIWRAGGIAVPLCVKHPYDAIKYVIEDTHAQAVVFSNNYRGLIKPLFEDFELRGVSIEAVMVTAQKEKPRLPEIPLDRRGMIIYTSGTTGKPKGVVSTHQNIEAQIESLVTSWEWTKEDRILNILPLHHVHGIINILSCALWSGACCEFLEKFDVKKIFDVFCKQEVNLFMAVPTIYYQLIHYWKELTPADQQKIDVSFKNFRLMVSGSAALPISTLEEWEKISGHTLLERYGMTEMGMAISNSYKGIRKPGHIGVPLAGVIIRIVDENNHTVVDGISGEIQVK
;
A
#
# COMPACT_ATOMS: atom_id res chain seq x y z
N MET A 1 19.44 -5.04 -8.51
CA MET A 1 17.97 -5.35 -8.44
C MET A 1 17.40 -4.58 -7.28
N ILE A 2 16.09 -4.28 -7.25
CA ILE A 2 15.45 -3.58 -6.13
C ILE A 2 15.38 -4.53 -4.92
N ASN A 3 15.86 -4.12 -3.74
CA ASN A 3 15.99 -4.99 -2.57
C ASN A 3 14.68 -5.64 -2.12
N LEU A 4 13.55 -4.94 -2.25
CA LEU A 4 12.22 -5.53 -2.00
C LEU A 4 11.98 -6.79 -2.84
N ILE A 5 12.39 -6.78 -4.11
CA ILE A 5 12.23 -7.89 -5.04
C ILE A 5 13.31 -8.96 -4.80
N GLU A 6 14.52 -8.57 -4.42
CA GLU A 6 15.59 -9.50 -4.03
C GLU A 6 15.22 -10.29 -2.78
N ASN A 7 14.67 -9.65 -1.78
CA ASN A 7 14.21 -10.34 -0.56
C ASN A 7 13.16 -11.42 -0.85
N ALA A 8 12.33 -11.24 -1.87
CA ALA A 8 11.30 -12.20 -2.26
C ALA A 8 11.87 -13.57 -2.67
N PHE A 9 13.10 -13.62 -3.24
CA PHE A 9 13.76 -14.88 -3.58
C PHE A 9 14.06 -15.74 -2.34
N ASN A 10 14.32 -15.12 -1.19
CA ASN A 10 14.57 -15.81 0.07
C ASN A 10 13.30 -16.47 0.65
N HIS A 11 12.13 -16.12 0.11
CA HIS A 11 10.82 -16.56 0.59
C HIS A 11 10.01 -17.29 -0.48
N SER A 12 10.65 -17.79 -1.55
CA SER A 12 10.03 -18.29 -2.80
C SER A 12 8.86 -19.26 -2.59
N GLU A 13 8.93 -20.14 -1.60
CA GLU A 13 7.90 -21.16 -1.32
C GLU A 13 6.79 -20.66 -0.38
N ARG A 14 6.94 -19.50 0.25
CA ARG A 14 5.93 -18.94 1.14
C ARG A 14 4.80 -18.29 0.34
N ILE A 15 3.62 -18.20 0.95
CA ILE A 15 2.50 -17.46 0.38
C ILE A 15 2.79 -15.96 0.53
N ALA A 16 2.82 -15.25 -0.59
CA ALA A 16 2.99 -13.80 -0.67
C ALA A 16 1.63 -13.08 -0.62
N ILE A 17 0.70 -13.55 -1.44
CA ILE A 17 -0.61 -12.93 -1.63
C ILE A 17 -1.70 -13.98 -1.50
N SER A 18 -2.78 -13.60 -0.82
CA SER A 18 -4.05 -14.34 -0.82
C SER A 18 -5.16 -13.41 -1.30
N ASP A 19 -5.92 -13.82 -2.32
CA ASP A 19 -7.10 -13.10 -2.80
C ASP A 19 -8.16 -14.06 -3.30
N ASN A 20 -9.43 -13.70 -3.15
CA ASN A 20 -10.57 -14.48 -3.64
C ASN A 20 -10.47 -16.00 -3.36
N ASN A 21 -10.00 -16.39 -2.17
CA ASN A 21 -9.73 -17.78 -1.76
C ASN A 21 -8.63 -18.49 -2.58
N ARG A 22 -7.79 -17.74 -3.30
CA ARG A 22 -6.60 -18.26 -3.96
C ARG A 22 -5.36 -17.75 -3.21
N SER A 23 -4.32 -18.57 -3.19
CA SER A 23 -3.04 -18.20 -2.58
C SER A 23 -1.94 -18.32 -3.62
N TYR A 24 -1.03 -17.34 -3.62
CA TYR A 24 0.06 -17.24 -4.57
C TYR A 24 1.38 -17.12 -3.81
N THR A 25 2.35 -17.93 -4.19
CA THR A 25 3.68 -17.92 -3.58
C THR A 25 4.51 -16.72 -4.08
N TYR A 26 5.58 -16.41 -3.35
CA TYR A 26 6.59 -15.45 -3.81
C TYR A 26 7.21 -15.85 -5.14
N ARG A 27 7.44 -17.16 -5.36
CA ARG A 27 7.89 -17.69 -6.66
C ARG A 27 6.93 -17.30 -7.78
N GLN A 28 5.65 -17.54 -7.61
CA GLN A 28 4.64 -17.17 -8.61
C GLN A 28 4.59 -15.67 -8.86
N LEU A 29 4.75 -14.85 -7.80
CA LEU A 29 4.82 -13.40 -7.92
C LEU A 29 6.04 -12.95 -8.73
N LEU A 30 7.22 -13.53 -8.46
CA LEU A 30 8.45 -13.24 -9.20
C LEU A 30 8.31 -13.63 -10.68
N GLU A 31 7.77 -14.80 -10.97
CA GLU A 31 7.55 -15.28 -12.35
C GLU A 31 6.54 -14.42 -13.11
N ALA A 32 5.42 -14.08 -12.46
CA ALA A 32 4.38 -13.26 -13.08
C ALA A 32 4.86 -11.82 -13.32
N SER A 33 5.55 -11.21 -12.36
CA SER A 33 6.11 -9.87 -12.53
C SER A 33 7.21 -9.82 -13.60
N GLU A 34 7.99 -10.90 -13.77
CA GLU A 34 8.95 -11.01 -14.86
C GLU A 34 8.26 -11.02 -16.23
N LYS A 35 7.18 -11.79 -16.39
CA LYS A 35 6.40 -11.80 -17.63
C LYS A 35 5.90 -10.42 -18.00
N ILE A 36 5.40 -9.66 -17.02
CA ILE A 36 4.92 -8.30 -17.24
C ILE A 36 6.07 -7.36 -17.61
N ALA A 37 7.21 -7.45 -16.91
CA ALA A 37 8.39 -6.66 -17.24
C ALA A 37 8.83 -6.87 -18.70
N LEU A 38 8.93 -8.13 -19.14
CA LEU A 38 9.30 -8.47 -20.50
C LEU A 38 8.25 -8.01 -21.53
N ALA A 39 6.97 -8.13 -21.21
CA ALA A 39 5.91 -7.61 -22.08
C ALA A 39 5.94 -6.09 -22.21
N LEU A 40 6.36 -5.36 -21.16
CA LEU A 40 6.51 -3.91 -21.20
C LEU A 40 7.75 -3.48 -21.98
N LEU A 41 8.84 -4.21 -21.84
CA LEU A 41 10.11 -3.92 -22.53
C LEU A 41 10.01 -4.15 -24.04
N GLU A 42 9.27 -5.18 -24.50
CA GLU A 42 9.32 -5.63 -25.91
C GLU A 42 10.77 -5.83 -26.34
N ASP A 43 11.26 -5.01 -27.30
CA ASP A 43 12.64 -5.04 -27.78
C ASP A 43 13.59 -4.06 -27.07
N LYS A 44 13.06 -3.28 -26.09
CA LYS A 44 13.86 -2.33 -25.31
C LYS A 44 14.64 -3.06 -24.22
N LYS A 45 15.84 -2.57 -23.93
CA LYS A 45 16.65 -3.08 -22.83
C LYS A 45 16.25 -2.52 -21.47
N ASP A 46 15.62 -1.35 -21.43
CA ASP A 46 15.19 -0.60 -20.25
C ASP A 46 14.06 0.36 -20.64
N LEU A 47 13.10 0.58 -19.76
CA LEU A 47 12.05 1.59 -19.95
C LEU A 47 12.54 3.00 -19.64
N ASP A 48 13.70 3.15 -19.01
CA ASP A 48 14.34 4.43 -18.70
C ASP A 48 13.38 5.43 -18.03
N GLU A 49 12.77 4.98 -16.92
CA GLU A 49 11.78 5.76 -16.16
C GLU A 49 10.52 6.18 -16.93
N ALA A 50 10.16 5.47 -18.00
CA ALA A 50 8.86 5.66 -18.64
C ALA A 50 7.73 5.52 -17.62
N ARG A 51 6.77 6.47 -17.64
CA ARG A 51 5.60 6.43 -16.75
C ARG A 51 4.61 5.42 -17.30
N ILE A 52 4.36 4.38 -16.53
CA ILE A 52 3.41 3.31 -16.86
C ILE A 52 2.25 3.40 -15.89
N ALA A 53 1.13 3.90 -16.37
CA ALA A 53 -0.09 3.90 -15.59
C ALA A 53 -0.68 2.49 -15.53
N PHE A 54 -1.43 2.17 -14.47
CA PHE A 54 -2.13 0.90 -14.43
C PHE A 54 -3.42 0.98 -13.62
N ILE A 55 -4.42 0.19 -14.06
CA ILE A 55 -5.74 0.13 -13.45
C ILE A 55 -6.19 -1.32 -13.30
N VAL A 56 -6.20 -1.78 -12.06
CA VAL A 56 -6.59 -3.13 -11.64
C VAL A 56 -7.07 -3.06 -10.19
N ALA A 57 -8.02 -3.91 -9.81
CA ALA A 57 -8.45 -4.03 -8.41
C ALA A 57 -7.30 -4.53 -7.52
N PRO A 58 -7.34 -4.24 -6.19
CA PRO A 58 -6.42 -4.87 -5.24
C PRO A 58 -6.47 -6.40 -5.36
N SER A 59 -5.35 -6.99 -5.80
CA SER A 59 -5.24 -8.42 -6.11
C SER A 59 -3.78 -8.83 -6.30
N PHE A 60 -3.55 -10.11 -6.56
CA PHE A 60 -2.25 -10.62 -6.99
C PHE A 60 -1.75 -9.91 -8.26
N GLU A 61 -2.62 -9.67 -9.24
CA GLU A 61 -2.28 -9.01 -10.49
C GLU A 61 -1.80 -7.56 -10.27
N TYR A 62 -2.36 -6.84 -9.27
CA TYR A 62 -1.88 -5.51 -8.91
C TYR A 62 -0.38 -5.54 -8.56
N VAL A 63 0.02 -6.47 -7.72
CA VAL A 63 1.41 -6.61 -7.27
C VAL A 63 2.32 -7.02 -8.43
N CYS A 64 1.85 -7.96 -9.26
CA CYS A 64 2.58 -8.40 -10.45
C CYS A 64 2.86 -7.23 -11.41
N ILE A 65 1.86 -6.35 -11.64
CA ILE A 65 1.99 -5.19 -12.51
C ILE A 65 2.99 -4.19 -11.90
N GLN A 66 2.83 -3.83 -10.64
CA GLN A 66 3.71 -2.87 -9.97
C GLN A 66 5.18 -3.34 -10.01
N TRP A 67 5.44 -4.60 -9.65
CA TRP A 67 6.78 -5.17 -9.69
C TRP A 67 7.30 -5.34 -11.12
N GLY A 68 6.42 -5.69 -12.08
CA GLY A 68 6.79 -5.79 -13.48
C GLY A 68 7.26 -4.46 -14.07
N ILE A 69 6.54 -3.37 -13.75
CA ILE A 69 6.94 -2.01 -14.15
C ILE A 69 8.31 -1.66 -13.56
N TRP A 70 8.51 -1.89 -12.28
CA TRP A 70 9.78 -1.61 -11.61
C TRP A 70 10.94 -2.42 -12.19
N ARG A 71 10.73 -3.71 -12.42
CA ARG A 71 11.74 -4.63 -13.00
C ARG A 71 12.10 -4.28 -14.44
N ALA A 72 11.19 -3.62 -15.16
CA ALA A 72 11.44 -3.10 -16.50
C ALA A 72 12.11 -1.71 -16.50
N GLY A 73 12.31 -1.10 -15.34
CA GLY A 73 12.88 0.25 -15.20
C GLY A 73 11.89 1.39 -15.42
N GLY A 74 10.59 1.12 -15.32
CA GLY A 74 9.52 2.11 -15.43
C GLY A 74 9.11 2.70 -14.09
N ILE A 75 8.37 3.81 -14.15
CA ILE A 75 7.72 4.46 -13.01
C ILE A 75 6.27 3.98 -12.94
N ALA A 76 5.88 3.36 -11.82
CA ALA A 76 4.52 2.88 -11.59
C ALA A 76 3.57 4.03 -11.23
N VAL A 77 2.46 4.17 -11.95
CA VAL A 77 1.43 5.18 -11.70
C VAL A 77 0.09 4.47 -11.43
N PRO A 78 -0.21 4.10 -10.17
CA PRO A 78 -1.44 3.41 -9.82
C PRO A 78 -2.65 4.32 -9.95
N LEU A 79 -3.63 3.92 -10.75
CA LEU A 79 -4.88 4.65 -10.95
C LEU A 79 -5.95 4.15 -9.96
N CYS A 80 -6.78 5.07 -9.47
CA CYS A 80 -7.91 4.70 -8.63
C CYS A 80 -9.04 4.08 -9.46
N VAL A 81 -9.40 2.84 -9.16
CA VAL A 81 -10.46 2.08 -9.87
C VAL A 81 -11.87 2.68 -9.72
N LYS A 82 -12.04 3.63 -8.78
CA LYS A 82 -13.33 4.30 -8.53
C LYS A 82 -13.38 5.70 -9.15
N HIS A 83 -12.29 6.19 -9.73
CA HIS A 83 -12.26 7.50 -10.35
C HIS A 83 -13.02 7.51 -11.68
N PRO A 84 -13.74 8.61 -11.99
CA PRO A 84 -14.34 8.81 -13.29
C PRO A 84 -13.26 9.03 -14.36
N TYR A 85 -13.66 8.90 -15.62
CA TYR A 85 -12.76 9.04 -16.78
C TYR A 85 -11.90 10.31 -16.74
N ASP A 86 -12.50 11.49 -16.49
CA ASP A 86 -11.78 12.77 -16.49
C ASP A 86 -10.64 12.82 -15.47
N ALA A 87 -10.82 12.21 -14.30
CA ALA A 87 -9.76 12.13 -13.29
C ALA A 87 -8.63 11.20 -13.74
N ILE A 88 -8.96 10.09 -14.41
CA ILE A 88 -7.96 9.18 -15.00
C ILE A 88 -7.23 9.88 -16.14
N LYS A 89 -7.96 10.52 -17.05
CA LYS A 89 -7.41 11.30 -18.17
C LYS A 89 -6.41 12.35 -17.68
N TYR A 90 -6.77 13.10 -16.65
CA TYR A 90 -5.89 14.09 -16.03
C TYR A 90 -4.54 13.48 -15.60
N VAL A 91 -4.57 12.32 -14.92
CA VAL A 91 -3.34 11.64 -14.48
C VAL A 91 -2.48 11.20 -15.68
N ILE A 92 -3.10 10.66 -16.73
CA ILE A 92 -2.40 10.23 -17.95
C ILE A 92 -1.71 11.43 -18.63
N GLU A 93 -2.43 12.54 -18.76
CA GLU A 93 -1.93 13.77 -19.35
C GLU A 93 -0.79 14.38 -18.54
N ASP A 94 -0.99 14.57 -17.23
CA ASP A 94 -0.03 15.21 -16.32
C ASP A 94 1.27 14.39 -16.18
N THR A 95 1.17 13.06 -16.17
CA THR A 95 2.35 12.19 -16.12
C THR A 95 3.01 11.95 -17.47
N HIS A 96 2.37 12.34 -18.57
CA HIS A 96 2.77 11.92 -19.93
C HIS A 96 3.01 10.40 -19.98
N ALA A 97 2.04 9.62 -19.49
CA ALA A 97 2.15 8.17 -19.44
C ALA A 97 2.35 7.59 -20.84
N GLN A 98 3.26 6.62 -20.99
CA GLN A 98 3.58 6.00 -22.29
C GLN A 98 2.78 4.71 -22.53
N ALA A 99 2.31 4.08 -21.44
CA ALA A 99 1.45 2.91 -21.54
C ALA A 99 0.47 2.85 -20.37
N VAL A 100 -0.63 2.11 -20.57
CA VAL A 100 -1.57 1.71 -19.51
C VAL A 100 -1.66 0.20 -19.46
N VAL A 101 -1.33 -0.37 -18.29
CA VAL A 101 -1.60 -1.78 -18.00
C VAL A 101 -2.96 -1.87 -17.32
N PHE A 102 -3.82 -2.76 -17.78
CA PHE A 102 -5.18 -2.85 -17.26
C PHE A 102 -5.72 -4.28 -17.20
N SER A 103 -6.65 -4.52 -16.27
CA SER A 103 -7.50 -5.71 -16.38
C SER A 103 -8.70 -5.44 -17.28
N ASN A 104 -9.18 -6.48 -17.96
CA ASN A 104 -10.28 -6.39 -18.91
C ASN A 104 -11.56 -5.79 -18.30
N ASN A 105 -11.74 -5.88 -16.98
CA ASN A 105 -12.86 -5.27 -16.26
C ASN A 105 -12.89 -3.74 -16.41
N TYR A 106 -11.74 -3.10 -16.63
CA TYR A 106 -11.63 -1.65 -16.79
C TYR A 106 -11.45 -1.19 -18.24
N ARG A 107 -11.44 -2.13 -19.19
CA ARG A 107 -11.22 -1.83 -20.62
C ARG A 107 -12.20 -0.78 -21.16
N GLY A 108 -13.48 -0.88 -20.79
CA GLY A 108 -14.51 0.08 -21.21
C GLY A 108 -14.25 1.50 -20.69
N LEU A 109 -13.79 1.61 -19.44
CA LEU A 109 -13.47 2.89 -18.79
C LEU A 109 -12.29 3.60 -19.48
N ILE A 110 -11.25 2.85 -19.86
CA ILE A 110 -10.01 3.44 -20.40
C ILE A 110 -9.96 3.48 -21.93
N LYS A 111 -10.93 2.86 -22.63
CA LYS A 111 -10.93 2.83 -24.10
C LYS A 111 -10.77 4.22 -24.74
N PRO A 112 -11.45 5.28 -24.27
CA PRO A 112 -11.31 6.61 -24.86
C PRO A 112 -9.89 7.20 -24.71
N LEU A 113 -9.08 6.75 -23.75
CA LEU A 113 -7.68 7.21 -23.64
C LEU A 113 -6.85 6.90 -24.87
N PHE A 114 -7.13 5.78 -25.55
CA PHE A 114 -6.41 5.39 -26.77
C PHE A 114 -6.82 6.19 -28.00
N GLU A 115 -7.94 6.92 -27.91
CA GLU A 115 -8.42 7.85 -28.94
C GLU A 115 -7.86 9.26 -28.66
N ASP A 116 -7.72 9.63 -27.38
CA ASP A 116 -7.24 10.95 -26.95
C ASP A 116 -5.71 11.08 -26.92
N PHE A 117 -5.00 9.98 -26.72
CA PHE A 117 -3.54 9.96 -26.54
C PHE A 117 -2.90 8.84 -27.38
N GLU A 118 -1.67 9.08 -27.85
CA GLU A 118 -0.81 8.03 -28.38
C GLU A 118 -0.28 7.15 -27.24
N LEU A 119 -1.12 6.22 -26.76
CA LEU A 119 -0.92 5.45 -25.57
C LEU A 119 -0.97 3.96 -25.85
N ARG A 120 0.05 3.23 -25.39
CA ARG A 120 0.07 1.77 -25.52
C ARG A 120 -0.80 1.12 -24.46
N GLY A 121 -1.75 0.27 -24.87
CA GLY A 121 -2.58 -0.53 -23.97
C GLY A 121 -2.03 -1.95 -23.78
N VAL A 122 -1.90 -2.42 -22.52
CA VAL A 122 -1.42 -3.75 -22.18
C VAL A 122 -2.45 -4.44 -21.29
N SER A 123 -3.15 -5.47 -21.79
CA SER A 123 -4.06 -6.29 -20.99
C SER A 123 -3.27 -7.28 -20.16
N ILE A 124 -3.48 -7.28 -18.81
CA ILE A 124 -2.81 -8.22 -17.92
C ILE A 124 -3.18 -9.66 -18.25
N GLU A 125 -4.43 -9.93 -18.58
CA GLU A 125 -4.89 -11.28 -18.91
C GLU A 125 -4.20 -11.79 -20.18
N ALA A 126 -3.99 -10.94 -21.17
CA ALA A 126 -3.27 -11.31 -22.39
C ALA A 126 -1.79 -11.64 -22.09
N VAL A 127 -1.14 -10.83 -21.25
CA VAL A 127 0.26 -11.09 -20.86
C VAL A 127 0.40 -12.40 -20.08
N MET A 128 -0.52 -12.69 -19.16
CA MET A 128 -0.43 -13.87 -18.31
C MET A 128 -0.56 -15.20 -19.06
N VAL A 129 -1.33 -15.22 -20.16
CA VAL A 129 -1.51 -16.44 -20.98
C VAL A 129 -0.49 -16.58 -22.10
N THR A 130 0.26 -15.52 -22.43
CA THR A 130 1.25 -15.57 -23.53
C THR A 130 2.47 -16.38 -23.07
N ALA A 131 2.85 -17.38 -23.86
CA ALA A 131 4.09 -18.12 -23.66
C ALA A 131 5.29 -17.24 -24.05
N GLN A 132 6.26 -17.13 -23.15
CA GLN A 132 7.51 -16.46 -23.44
C GLN A 132 8.44 -17.39 -24.21
N LYS A 133 8.93 -16.94 -25.37
CA LYS A 133 9.83 -17.73 -26.22
C LYS A 133 11.28 -17.62 -25.77
N GLU A 134 11.70 -16.50 -25.21
CA GLU A 134 13.05 -16.23 -24.69
C GLU A 134 12.96 -15.45 -23.38
N LYS A 135 13.98 -15.58 -22.54
CA LYS A 135 14.11 -14.80 -21.30
C LYS A 135 15.27 -13.81 -21.45
N PRO A 136 15.03 -12.64 -22.07
CA PRO A 136 16.06 -11.60 -22.08
C PRO A 136 16.37 -11.15 -20.64
N ARG A 137 17.60 -10.73 -20.42
CA ARG A 137 18.01 -10.21 -19.10
C ARG A 137 17.27 -8.90 -18.81
N LEU A 138 16.63 -8.82 -17.64
CA LEU A 138 16.04 -7.60 -17.16
C LEU A 138 17.12 -6.56 -16.79
N PRO A 139 16.82 -5.26 -16.89
CA PRO A 139 17.76 -4.19 -16.54
C PRO A 139 18.13 -4.22 -15.06
N GLU A 140 19.30 -3.68 -14.74
CA GLU A 140 19.67 -3.37 -13.37
C GLU A 140 19.11 -2.00 -13.01
N ILE A 141 18.35 -1.93 -11.92
CA ILE A 141 17.66 -0.72 -11.51
C ILE A 141 18.38 -0.13 -10.29
N PRO A 142 19.07 1.01 -10.45
CA PRO A 142 19.63 1.78 -9.32
C PRO A 142 18.53 2.29 -8.38
N LEU A 143 18.83 2.40 -7.10
CA LEU A 143 17.85 2.81 -6.09
C LEU A 143 17.47 4.30 -6.17
N ASP A 144 18.29 5.14 -6.76
CA ASP A 144 18.03 6.55 -6.98
C ASP A 144 17.04 6.83 -8.13
N ARG A 145 16.73 5.80 -8.96
CA ARG A 145 15.69 5.93 -10.00
C ARG A 145 14.31 6.09 -9.39
N ARG A 146 13.49 6.90 -10.07
CA ARG A 146 12.08 7.10 -9.73
C ARG A 146 11.31 5.80 -9.93
N GLY A 147 10.59 5.36 -8.89
CA GLY A 147 9.84 4.10 -8.91
C GLY A 147 8.32 4.28 -8.96
N MET A 148 7.79 5.38 -8.39
CA MET A 148 6.34 5.53 -8.27
C MET A 148 5.91 7.00 -8.30
N ILE A 149 4.70 7.24 -8.86
CA ILE A 149 3.99 8.52 -8.76
C ILE A 149 2.62 8.25 -8.14
N ILE A 150 2.35 8.85 -6.98
CA ILE A 150 1.05 8.78 -6.31
C ILE A 150 0.39 10.15 -6.29
N TYR A 151 -0.87 10.22 -6.72
CA TYR A 151 -1.62 11.47 -6.74
C TYR A 151 -2.27 11.76 -5.39
N THR A 152 -2.12 13.00 -4.93
CA THR A 152 -2.79 13.56 -3.75
C THR A 152 -3.79 14.63 -4.16
N SER A 153 -4.86 14.82 -3.35
CA SER A 153 -5.91 15.80 -3.66
C SER A 153 -5.41 17.26 -3.68
N GLY A 154 -4.18 17.51 -3.20
CA GLY A 154 -3.60 18.85 -3.11
C GLY A 154 -4.45 19.83 -2.28
N THR A 155 -3.82 20.83 -1.70
CA THR A 155 -4.52 21.88 -0.92
C THR A 155 -5.01 23.04 -1.79
N THR A 156 -4.61 23.12 -3.06
CA THR A 156 -4.75 24.31 -3.91
C THR A 156 -5.50 24.07 -5.23
N GLY A 157 -6.26 22.97 -5.38
CA GLY A 157 -7.06 22.72 -6.59
C GLY A 157 -6.80 21.38 -7.26
N LYS A 158 -6.04 21.32 -8.35
CA LYS A 158 -5.80 20.08 -9.09
C LYS A 158 -4.93 19.09 -8.30
N PRO A 159 -5.19 17.77 -8.40
CA PRO A 159 -4.34 16.75 -7.79
C PRO A 159 -2.88 16.88 -8.24
N LYS A 160 -1.95 16.53 -7.35
CA LYS A 160 -0.51 16.61 -7.60
C LYS A 160 0.11 15.21 -7.52
N GLY A 161 0.97 14.87 -8.49
CA GLY A 161 1.73 13.63 -8.51
C GLY A 161 2.98 13.74 -7.62
N VAL A 162 3.01 12.98 -6.55
CA VAL A 162 4.19 12.85 -5.67
C VAL A 162 5.08 11.76 -6.22
N VAL A 163 6.33 12.10 -6.52
CA VAL A 163 7.33 11.21 -7.08
C VAL A 163 8.20 10.62 -5.98
N SER A 164 8.31 9.28 -5.94
CA SER A 164 9.20 8.58 -5.03
C SER A 164 10.23 7.77 -5.81
N THR A 165 11.50 7.81 -5.37
CA THR A 165 12.55 6.90 -5.84
C THR A 165 12.42 5.54 -5.16
N HIS A 166 13.09 4.51 -5.71
CA HIS A 166 13.17 3.22 -5.04
C HIS A 166 13.84 3.34 -3.66
N GLN A 167 14.84 4.23 -3.52
CA GLN A 167 15.49 4.52 -2.24
C GLN A 167 14.53 5.12 -1.21
N ASN A 168 13.65 6.05 -1.62
CA ASN A 168 12.63 6.60 -0.72
C ASN A 168 11.65 5.52 -0.24
N ILE A 169 11.21 4.65 -1.16
CA ILE A 169 10.30 3.56 -0.87
C ILE A 169 10.97 2.56 0.10
N GLU A 170 12.21 2.18 -0.15
CA GLU A 170 12.98 1.24 0.66
C GLU A 170 13.23 1.78 2.07
N ALA A 171 13.72 3.02 2.20
CA ALA A 171 13.94 3.66 3.51
C ALA A 171 12.67 3.69 4.35
N GLN A 172 11.51 3.96 3.72
CA GLN A 172 10.23 3.93 4.41
C GLN A 172 9.84 2.51 4.86
N ILE A 173 10.03 1.50 4.01
CA ILE A 173 9.75 0.10 4.34
C ILE A 173 10.62 -0.34 5.51
N GLU A 174 11.94 -0.12 5.45
CA GLU A 174 12.88 -0.52 6.50
C GLU A 174 12.54 0.12 7.85
N SER A 175 12.22 1.41 7.84
CA SER A 175 11.81 2.14 9.04
C SER A 175 10.56 1.53 9.68
N LEU A 176 9.54 1.22 8.87
CA LEU A 176 8.29 0.65 9.36
C LEU A 176 8.42 -0.83 9.77
N VAL A 177 9.17 -1.61 8.99
CA VAL A 177 9.43 -3.03 9.31
C VAL A 177 10.15 -3.14 10.64
N THR A 178 11.16 -2.32 10.86
CA THR A 178 11.90 -2.27 12.13
C THR A 178 11.02 -1.79 13.28
N SER A 179 10.29 -0.68 13.09
CA SER A 179 9.52 -0.05 14.17
C SER A 179 8.31 -0.87 14.61
N TRP A 180 7.72 -1.66 13.71
CA TRP A 180 6.56 -2.49 13.98
C TRP A 180 6.88 -3.99 14.06
N GLU A 181 8.17 -4.32 14.05
CA GLU A 181 8.71 -5.68 14.19
C GLU A 181 8.03 -6.68 13.25
N TRP A 182 7.95 -6.34 11.96
CA TRP A 182 7.41 -7.27 10.97
C TRP A 182 8.27 -8.52 10.83
N THR A 183 7.60 -9.64 10.66
CA THR A 183 8.24 -10.95 10.47
C THR A 183 7.60 -11.71 9.31
N LYS A 184 8.29 -12.71 8.83
CA LYS A 184 7.76 -13.61 7.80
C LYS A 184 6.53 -14.42 8.25
N GLU A 185 6.27 -14.50 9.55
CA GLU A 185 5.11 -15.23 10.10
C GLU A 185 3.85 -14.35 10.13
N ASP A 186 3.98 -13.08 9.74
CA ASP A 186 2.85 -12.18 9.72
C ASP A 186 1.92 -12.42 8.53
N ARG A 187 0.64 -12.19 8.77
CA ARG A 187 -0.39 -12.14 7.75
C ARG A 187 -1.27 -10.93 8.01
N ILE A 188 -1.38 -10.05 7.03
CA ILE A 188 -2.15 -8.82 7.13
C ILE A 188 -3.31 -8.83 6.16
N LEU A 189 -4.48 -8.39 6.63
CA LEU A 189 -5.62 -8.08 5.77
C LEU A 189 -5.50 -6.66 5.22
N ASN A 190 -5.34 -6.51 3.91
CA ASN A 190 -5.28 -5.22 3.24
C ASN A 190 -6.63 -4.90 2.57
N ILE A 191 -7.32 -3.93 3.14
CA ILE A 191 -8.61 -3.41 2.65
C ILE A 191 -8.49 -1.96 2.14
N LEU A 192 -7.28 -1.40 2.20
CA LEU A 192 -7.03 -0.03 1.83
C LEU A 192 -6.79 0.13 0.32
N PRO A 193 -7.13 1.29 -0.24
CA PRO A 193 -6.93 1.55 -1.66
C PRO A 193 -5.45 1.52 -2.04
N LEU A 194 -5.14 0.83 -3.14
CA LEU A 194 -3.78 0.69 -3.68
C LEU A 194 -3.41 1.84 -4.65
N HIS A 195 -3.86 3.04 -4.37
CA HIS A 195 -3.40 4.30 -4.96
C HIS A 195 -3.02 5.32 -3.86
N HIS A 196 -2.82 4.82 -2.62
CA HIS A 196 -2.34 5.58 -1.47
C HIS A 196 -1.19 4.85 -0.78
N VAL A 197 -0.22 5.63 -0.26
CA VAL A 197 0.96 5.10 0.44
C VAL A 197 0.62 4.15 1.58
N HIS A 198 -0.50 4.34 2.27
CA HIS A 198 -0.93 3.48 3.36
C HIS A 198 -1.14 2.04 2.90
N GLY A 199 -1.91 1.82 1.83
CA GLY A 199 -2.16 0.48 1.29
C GLY A 199 -0.94 -0.11 0.58
N ILE A 200 -0.20 0.73 -0.18
CA ILE A 200 0.92 0.25 -1.01
C ILE A 200 2.18 0.02 -0.19
N ILE A 201 2.60 0.99 0.62
CA ILE A 201 3.90 0.94 1.30
C ILE A 201 3.76 0.36 2.69
N ASN A 202 2.88 0.94 3.53
CA ASN A 202 2.83 0.56 4.93
C ASN A 202 2.28 -0.86 5.14
N ILE A 203 1.41 -1.33 4.25
CA ILE A 203 0.84 -2.67 4.33
C ILE A 203 1.54 -3.60 3.34
N LEU A 204 1.29 -3.42 2.04
CA LEU A 204 1.70 -4.37 1.02
C LEU A 204 3.23 -4.51 0.95
N SER A 205 3.95 -3.39 0.81
CA SER A 205 5.40 -3.46 0.65
C SER A 205 6.11 -3.92 1.93
N CYS A 206 5.64 -3.51 3.13
CA CYS A 206 6.19 -4.02 4.39
C CYS A 206 5.96 -5.52 4.56
N ALA A 207 4.78 -6.04 4.22
CA ALA A 207 4.50 -7.47 4.23
C ALA A 207 5.44 -8.23 3.29
N LEU A 208 5.54 -7.78 2.05
CA LEU A 208 6.37 -8.46 1.03
C LEU A 208 7.87 -8.38 1.32
N TRP A 209 8.34 -7.28 1.90
CA TRP A 209 9.72 -7.13 2.35
C TRP A 209 10.10 -8.16 3.41
N SER A 210 9.18 -8.43 4.31
CA SER A 210 9.40 -9.31 5.46
C SER A 210 9.17 -10.80 5.18
N GLY A 211 8.74 -11.17 3.98
CA GLY A 211 8.36 -12.55 3.65
C GLY A 211 6.99 -12.95 4.22
N ALA A 212 6.18 -11.98 4.64
CA ALA A 212 4.84 -12.13 5.18
C ALA A 212 3.78 -12.29 4.07
N CYS A 213 2.54 -12.61 4.46
CA CYS A 213 1.41 -12.74 3.54
C CYS A 213 0.52 -11.48 3.60
N CYS A 214 0.18 -10.92 2.44
CA CYS A 214 -0.83 -9.89 2.31
C CYS A 214 -2.12 -10.50 1.73
N GLU A 215 -3.21 -10.42 2.49
CA GLU A 215 -4.53 -10.89 2.06
C GLU A 215 -5.38 -9.71 1.57
N PHE A 216 -6.01 -9.85 0.41
CA PHE A 216 -6.91 -8.84 -0.15
C PHE A 216 -8.37 -9.29 -0.05
N LEU A 217 -9.26 -8.34 0.22
CA LEU A 217 -10.69 -8.49 -0.05
C LEU A 217 -11.03 -7.85 -1.39
N GLU A 218 -11.86 -8.52 -2.16
CA GLU A 218 -12.34 -8.01 -3.46
C GLU A 218 -13.01 -6.63 -3.32
N LYS A 219 -13.83 -6.47 -2.26
CA LYS A 219 -14.52 -5.24 -1.92
C LYS A 219 -14.54 -5.03 -0.41
N PHE A 220 -14.53 -3.78 0.00
CA PHE A 220 -14.74 -3.44 1.40
C PHE A 220 -16.13 -3.90 1.86
N ASP A 221 -16.14 -4.73 2.89
CA ASP A 221 -17.33 -5.29 3.52
C ASP A 221 -17.01 -5.62 4.97
N VAL A 222 -17.69 -4.96 5.90
CA VAL A 222 -17.42 -5.08 7.34
C VAL A 222 -17.64 -6.51 7.84
N LYS A 223 -18.71 -7.18 7.36
CA LYS A 223 -18.98 -8.57 7.72
C LYS A 223 -17.84 -9.48 7.26
N LYS A 224 -17.39 -9.33 6.00
CA LYS A 224 -16.28 -10.12 5.47
C LYS A 224 -14.97 -9.89 6.20
N ILE A 225 -14.71 -8.67 6.70
CA ILE A 225 -13.54 -8.40 7.54
C ILE A 225 -13.59 -9.26 8.81
N PHE A 226 -14.71 -9.28 9.52
CA PHE A 226 -14.86 -10.13 10.70
C PHE A 226 -14.85 -11.62 10.36
N ASP A 227 -15.40 -12.02 9.22
CA ASP A 227 -15.33 -13.41 8.73
C ASP A 227 -13.84 -13.84 8.53
N VAL A 228 -12.99 -12.93 8.01
CA VAL A 228 -11.53 -13.18 7.90
C VAL A 228 -10.87 -13.22 9.28
N PHE A 229 -11.22 -12.32 10.20
CA PHE A 229 -10.68 -12.33 11.57
C PHE A 229 -11.00 -13.65 12.27
N CYS A 230 -12.24 -14.16 12.12
CA CYS A 230 -12.67 -15.42 12.74
C CYS A 230 -11.95 -16.67 12.20
N LYS A 231 -11.29 -16.59 11.03
CA LYS A 231 -10.40 -17.67 10.56
C LYS A 231 -9.11 -17.76 11.38
N GLN A 232 -8.77 -16.73 12.15
CA GLN A 232 -7.58 -16.63 13.00
C GLN A 232 -6.24 -16.81 12.22
N GLU A 233 -6.24 -16.49 10.94
CA GLU A 233 -5.03 -16.56 10.12
C GLU A 233 -4.31 -15.22 10.04
N VAL A 234 -5.05 -14.08 10.14
CA VAL A 234 -4.48 -12.74 10.14
C VAL A 234 -4.10 -12.31 11.55
N ASN A 235 -2.94 -11.68 11.69
CA ASN A 235 -2.42 -11.20 12.96
C ASN A 235 -2.02 -9.71 12.94
N LEU A 236 -2.20 -9.06 11.78
CA LEU A 236 -2.07 -7.61 11.63
C LEU A 236 -3.30 -7.03 10.92
N PHE A 237 -3.67 -5.83 11.33
CA PHE A 237 -4.72 -5.06 10.68
C PHE A 237 -4.41 -3.57 10.73
N MET A 238 -4.53 -2.90 9.58
CA MET A 238 -4.32 -1.46 9.48
C MET A 238 -5.49 -0.82 8.74
N ALA A 239 -6.03 0.22 9.33
CA ALA A 239 -7.18 0.91 8.76
C ALA A 239 -7.16 2.41 9.08
N VAL A 240 -8.11 3.13 8.49
CA VAL A 240 -8.39 4.53 8.81
C VAL A 240 -9.47 4.63 9.91
N PRO A 241 -9.57 5.73 10.66
CA PRO A 241 -10.53 5.85 11.77
C PRO A 241 -11.98 5.53 11.38
N THR A 242 -12.41 5.93 10.19
CA THR A 242 -13.78 5.67 9.71
C THR A 242 -14.09 4.18 9.54
N ILE A 243 -13.08 3.36 9.23
CA ILE A 243 -13.24 1.91 9.14
C ILE A 243 -13.40 1.31 10.54
N TYR A 244 -12.58 1.72 11.52
CA TYR A 244 -12.76 1.29 12.91
C TYR A 244 -14.12 1.68 13.44
N TYR A 245 -14.60 2.88 13.15
CA TYR A 245 -15.95 3.31 13.49
C TYR A 245 -17.03 2.37 12.91
N GLN A 246 -16.92 1.99 11.63
CA GLN A 246 -17.87 1.07 11.01
C GLN A 246 -17.80 -0.35 11.59
N LEU A 247 -16.60 -0.83 11.93
CA LEU A 247 -16.41 -2.13 12.59
C LEU A 247 -17.06 -2.14 13.98
N ILE A 248 -16.85 -1.09 14.77
CA ILE A 248 -17.49 -0.90 16.09
C ILE A 248 -19.00 -0.92 15.98
N HIS A 249 -19.53 -0.14 15.03
CA HIS A 249 -21.00 -0.03 14.84
C HIS A 249 -21.60 -1.39 14.48
N TYR A 250 -21.01 -2.08 13.51
CA TYR A 250 -21.45 -3.42 13.11
C TYR A 250 -21.36 -4.43 14.26
N TRP A 251 -20.26 -4.43 15.02
CA TRP A 251 -20.10 -5.33 16.17
C TRP A 251 -21.20 -5.13 17.22
N LYS A 252 -21.61 -3.89 17.48
CA LYS A 252 -22.68 -3.57 18.43
C LYS A 252 -24.06 -4.09 18.02
N GLU A 253 -24.29 -4.28 16.72
CA GLU A 253 -25.56 -4.79 16.18
C GLU A 253 -25.62 -6.32 16.19
N LEU A 254 -24.51 -7.01 16.47
CA LEU A 254 -24.44 -8.46 16.51
C LEU A 254 -25.09 -9.06 17.76
N THR A 255 -25.50 -10.34 17.62
CA THR A 255 -25.91 -11.12 18.79
C THR A 255 -24.74 -11.37 19.75
N PRO A 256 -24.96 -11.57 21.06
CA PRO A 256 -23.90 -11.89 22.00
C PRO A 256 -23.07 -13.11 21.59
N ALA A 257 -23.69 -14.10 20.95
CA ALA A 257 -22.99 -15.29 20.47
C ALA A 257 -22.02 -14.97 19.30
N ASP A 258 -22.41 -14.08 18.39
CA ASP A 258 -21.56 -13.66 17.27
C ASP A 258 -20.45 -12.72 17.74
N GLN A 259 -20.76 -11.81 18.67
CA GLN A 259 -19.73 -10.98 19.35
C GLN A 259 -18.67 -11.86 19.98
N GLN A 260 -19.05 -12.89 20.75
CA GLN A 260 -18.09 -13.78 21.39
C GLN A 260 -17.17 -14.52 20.39
N LYS A 261 -17.67 -14.89 19.21
CA LYS A 261 -16.81 -15.49 18.17
C LYS A 261 -15.75 -14.53 17.67
N ILE A 262 -16.15 -13.26 17.45
CA ILE A 262 -15.23 -12.20 17.02
C ILE A 262 -14.22 -11.89 18.12
N ASP A 263 -14.66 -11.77 19.37
CA ASP A 263 -13.80 -11.44 20.51
C ASP A 263 -12.68 -12.47 20.71
N VAL A 264 -12.98 -13.76 20.46
CA VAL A 264 -11.95 -14.81 20.47
C VAL A 264 -10.90 -14.58 19.38
N SER A 265 -11.31 -14.09 18.21
CA SER A 265 -10.39 -13.87 17.08
C SER A 265 -9.37 -12.76 17.34
N PHE A 266 -9.72 -11.75 18.15
CA PHE A 266 -8.81 -10.66 18.48
C PHE A 266 -7.54 -11.10 19.20
N LYS A 267 -7.56 -12.23 19.90
CA LYS A 267 -6.37 -12.79 20.59
C LYS A 267 -5.25 -13.17 19.62
N ASN A 268 -5.56 -13.37 18.35
CA ASN A 268 -4.57 -13.69 17.33
C ASN A 268 -3.80 -12.46 16.84
N PHE A 269 -4.35 -11.27 17.04
CA PHE A 269 -3.70 -10.04 16.58
C PHE A 269 -2.55 -9.64 17.50
N ARG A 270 -1.42 -9.29 16.88
CA ARG A 270 -0.28 -8.69 17.57
C ARG A 270 -0.21 -7.17 17.40
N LEU A 271 -0.82 -6.64 16.32
CA LEU A 271 -0.77 -5.21 16.02
C LEU A 271 -2.00 -4.76 15.23
N MET A 272 -2.63 -3.70 15.71
CA MET A 272 -3.66 -2.95 15.00
C MET A 272 -3.26 -1.48 14.92
N VAL A 273 -3.31 -0.90 13.70
CA VAL A 273 -2.81 0.45 13.40
C VAL A 273 -3.93 1.34 12.85
N SER A 274 -3.98 2.57 13.32
CA SER A 274 -4.83 3.61 12.75
C SER A 274 -4.02 4.78 12.21
N GLY A 275 -4.46 5.38 11.12
CA GLY A 275 -3.81 6.57 10.57
C GLY A 275 -4.48 7.12 9.32
N SER A 276 -3.81 8.03 8.62
CA SER A 276 -4.30 8.83 7.49
C SER A 276 -5.37 9.88 7.84
N ALA A 277 -5.83 9.91 9.08
CA ALA A 277 -6.66 10.94 9.67
C ALA A 277 -6.48 10.90 11.19
N ALA A 278 -6.84 11.97 11.88
CA ALA A 278 -6.85 12.00 13.34
C ALA A 278 -7.83 10.96 13.88
N LEU A 279 -7.38 10.14 14.84
CA LEU A 279 -8.21 9.13 15.48
C LEU A 279 -8.96 9.77 16.65
N PRO A 280 -10.32 9.78 16.65
CA PRO A 280 -11.07 10.21 17.81
C PRO A 280 -10.77 9.32 19.02
N ILE A 281 -10.51 9.92 20.17
CA ILE A 281 -10.21 9.20 21.42
C ILE A 281 -11.34 8.22 21.75
N SER A 282 -12.60 8.62 21.58
CA SER A 282 -13.75 7.73 21.78
C SER A 282 -13.73 6.49 20.90
N THR A 283 -13.31 6.61 19.64
CA THR A 283 -13.16 5.45 18.73
C THR A 283 -12.04 4.51 19.20
N LEU A 284 -10.90 5.07 19.65
CA LEU A 284 -9.79 4.29 20.19
C LEU A 284 -10.23 3.52 21.44
N GLU A 285 -10.81 4.21 22.41
CA GLU A 285 -11.26 3.60 23.68
C GLU A 285 -12.34 2.53 23.48
N GLU A 286 -13.24 2.78 22.53
CA GLU A 286 -14.31 1.84 22.21
C GLU A 286 -13.78 0.59 21.51
N TRP A 287 -12.84 0.77 20.55
CA TRP A 287 -12.16 -0.35 19.93
C TRP A 287 -11.36 -1.18 20.93
N GLU A 288 -10.65 -0.52 21.86
CA GLU A 288 -9.91 -1.19 22.93
C GLU A 288 -10.81 -2.02 23.84
N LYS A 289 -11.99 -1.51 24.20
CA LYS A 289 -12.99 -2.27 24.99
C LYS A 289 -13.47 -3.53 24.27
N ILE A 290 -13.65 -3.46 22.95
CA ILE A 290 -14.13 -4.57 22.13
C ILE A 290 -13.01 -5.58 21.89
N SER A 291 -11.85 -5.11 21.45
CA SER A 291 -10.79 -5.98 20.93
C SER A 291 -9.69 -6.33 21.93
N GLY A 292 -9.57 -5.56 23.00
CA GLY A 292 -8.43 -5.61 23.92
C GLY A 292 -7.15 -4.98 23.36
N HIS A 293 -7.23 -4.33 22.16
CA HIS A 293 -6.08 -3.72 21.48
C HIS A 293 -6.16 -2.20 21.51
N THR A 294 -5.20 -1.55 22.16
CA THR A 294 -4.98 -0.11 21.97
C THR A 294 -4.41 0.12 20.58
N LEU A 295 -5.11 0.90 19.74
CA LEU A 295 -4.65 1.19 18.38
C LEU A 295 -3.32 1.94 18.38
N LEU A 296 -2.41 1.53 17.50
CA LEU A 296 -1.18 2.25 17.26
C LEU A 296 -1.47 3.38 16.26
N GLU A 297 -1.40 4.62 16.75
CA GLU A 297 -1.51 5.79 15.88
C GLU A 297 -0.17 6.12 15.24
N ARG A 298 -0.21 6.62 14.02
CA ARG A 298 0.96 7.07 13.27
C ARG A 298 0.60 8.26 12.39
N TYR A 299 1.59 9.09 12.08
CA TYR A 299 1.46 10.28 11.24
C TYR A 299 2.48 10.27 10.10
N GLY A 300 2.00 10.71 8.96
CA GLY A 300 2.77 10.87 7.75
C GLY A 300 1.87 11.30 6.59
N MET A 301 2.48 11.61 5.47
CA MET A 301 1.82 12.04 4.25
C MET A 301 2.54 11.47 3.04
N THR A 302 1.94 11.54 1.87
CA THR A 302 2.51 10.95 0.65
C THR A 302 3.89 11.54 0.32
N GLU A 303 4.08 12.83 0.57
CA GLU A 303 5.28 13.60 0.23
C GLU A 303 6.51 13.25 1.08
N MET A 304 6.32 12.73 2.30
CA MET A 304 7.41 12.41 3.24
C MET A 304 7.39 10.98 3.76
N GLY A 305 6.35 10.21 3.42
CA GLY A 305 6.11 8.90 4.03
C GLY A 305 5.65 9.01 5.49
N MET A 306 5.84 7.94 6.28
CA MET A 306 5.56 7.94 7.71
C MET A 306 6.74 8.54 8.47
N ALA A 307 6.47 9.55 9.28
CA ALA A 307 7.48 10.27 10.05
C ALA A 307 7.39 9.98 11.55
N ILE A 308 6.18 9.77 12.07
CA ILE A 308 5.93 9.62 13.50
C ILE A 308 5.07 8.37 13.74
N SER A 309 5.35 7.62 14.79
CA SER A 309 4.57 6.45 15.20
C SER A 309 4.57 6.30 16.72
N ASN A 310 3.45 5.85 17.26
CA ASN A 310 3.45 5.26 18.59
C ASN A 310 4.34 4.03 18.62
N SER A 311 4.87 3.70 19.79
CA SER A 311 5.72 2.53 19.98
C SER A 311 4.93 1.22 19.82
N TYR A 312 5.55 0.25 19.18
CA TYR A 312 4.97 -1.10 19.08
C TYR A 312 4.84 -1.77 20.45
N LYS A 313 5.91 -1.72 21.26
CA LYS A 313 5.96 -2.33 22.61
C LYS A 313 5.74 -1.36 23.77
N GLY A 314 5.63 -0.07 23.48
CA GLY A 314 5.49 0.97 24.51
C GLY A 314 4.04 1.29 24.85
N ILE A 315 3.89 2.20 25.80
CA ILE A 315 2.58 2.78 26.14
C ILE A 315 2.12 3.66 24.98
N ARG A 316 0.93 3.39 24.48
CA ARG A 316 0.25 4.21 23.46
C ARG A 316 -0.69 5.16 24.19
N LYS A 317 -0.45 6.46 24.01
CA LYS A 317 -1.24 7.49 24.67
C LYS A 317 -2.32 8.01 23.72
N PRO A 318 -3.61 7.86 24.05
CA PRO A 318 -4.70 8.36 23.21
C PRO A 318 -4.53 9.83 22.84
N GLY A 319 -4.82 10.16 21.55
CA GLY A 319 -4.66 11.53 21.03
C GLY A 319 -3.21 11.97 20.78
N HIS A 320 -2.27 11.05 20.82
CA HIS A 320 -0.85 11.31 20.53
C HIS A 320 -0.37 10.41 19.42
N ILE A 321 0.29 11.01 18.42
CA ILE A 321 0.80 10.29 17.24
C ILE A 321 2.14 9.58 17.49
N GLY A 322 2.75 9.74 18.67
CA GLY A 322 3.97 9.04 19.07
C GLY A 322 5.24 9.87 18.95
N VAL A 323 6.32 9.22 18.54
CA VAL A 323 7.68 9.78 18.44
C VAL A 323 8.21 9.63 17.01
N PRO A 324 9.25 10.41 16.62
CA PRO A 324 9.90 10.24 15.32
C PRO A 324 10.34 8.80 15.08
N LEU A 325 10.13 8.30 13.87
CA LEU A 325 10.68 7.03 13.43
C LEU A 325 12.21 7.11 13.27
N ALA A 326 12.86 5.96 13.22
CA ALA A 326 14.31 5.91 13.07
C ALA A 326 14.79 6.66 11.82
N GLY A 327 15.77 7.54 11.98
CA GLY A 327 16.30 8.38 10.90
C GLY A 327 15.50 9.65 10.60
N VAL A 328 14.35 9.85 11.26
CA VAL A 328 13.51 11.05 11.08
C VAL A 328 13.85 12.08 12.17
N ILE A 329 14.06 13.32 11.77
CA ILE A 329 14.27 14.46 12.67
C ILE A 329 13.03 15.36 12.58
N ILE A 330 12.49 15.73 13.73
CA ILE A 330 11.31 16.59 13.83
C ILE A 330 11.61 17.79 14.70
N ARG A 331 11.09 18.95 14.29
CA ARG A 331 10.97 20.12 15.16
C ARG A 331 9.59 20.76 15.00
N ILE A 332 9.11 21.39 16.05
CA ILE A 332 7.90 22.19 16.03
C ILE A 332 8.32 23.66 16.06
N VAL A 333 7.80 24.47 15.15
CA VAL A 333 8.22 25.87 14.97
C VAL A 333 7.01 26.82 15.01
N ASP A 334 7.28 28.06 15.41
CA ASP A 334 6.35 29.17 15.33
C ASP A 334 6.28 29.77 13.89
N GLU A 335 5.49 30.80 13.71
CA GLU A 335 5.33 31.51 12.42
C GLU A 335 6.62 32.14 11.90
N ASN A 336 7.60 32.39 12.78
CA ASN A 336 8.92 32.95 12.44
C ASN A 336 9.98 31.84 12.23
N ASN A 337 9.57 30.57 12.17
CA ASN A 337 10.46 29.41 12.00
C ASN A 337 11.42 29.17 13.20
N HIS A 338 11.09 29.68 14.39
CA HIS A 338 11.81 29.38 15.61
C HIS A 338 11.24 28.16 16.30
N THR A 339 12.09 27.28 16.81
CA THR A 339 11.63 26.11 17.57
C THR A 339 10.90 26.55 18.84
N VAL A 340 9.68 26.05 19.03
CA VAL A 340 8.88 26.32 20.22
C VAL A 340 9.27 25.41 21.38
N VAL A 341 8.98 25.86 22.60
CA VAL A 341 9.19 25.03 23.81
C VAL A 341 8.05 24.00 23.95
N ASP A 342 8.34 22.96 24.73
CA ASP A 342 7.37 21.88 24.96
C ASP A 342 6.02 22.40 25.48
N GLY A 343 4.94 21.88 24.92
CA GLY A 343 3.57 22.26 25.25
C GLY A 343 3.01 23.45 24.45
N ILE A 344 3.82 24.09 23.61
CA ILE A 344 3.37 25.16 22.71
C ILE A 344 3.06 24.56 21.33
N SER A 345 1.91 24.94 20.77
CA SER A 345 1.51 24.52 19.42
C SER A 345 2.33 25.23 18.36
N GLY A 346 2.62 24.52 17.27
CA GLY A 346 3.35 25.05 16.12
C GLY A 346 3.25 24.15 14.90
N GLU A 347 3.95 24.52 13.84
CA GLU A 347 4.05 23.74 12.61
C GLU A 347 5.10 22.61 12.76
N ILE A 348 4.74 21.40 12.32
CA ILE A 348 5.65 20.25 12.32
C ILE A 348 6.55 20.34 11.09
N GLN A 349 7.86 20.41 11.30
CA GLN A 349 8.86 20.29 10.26
C GLN A 349 9.59 18.96 10.38
N VAL A 350 9.77 18.29 9.25
CA VAL A 350 10.33 16.93 9.16
C VAL A 350 11.55 16.96 8.26
N LYS A 351 12.62 16.28 8.71
CA LYS A 351 13.84 16.03 7.93
C LYS A 351 14.21 14.55 7.98
#